data_ec68a83a1ce8c6ce631acd40bfdef072
#
_entry.id   ec68a83a1ce8c6ce631acd40bfdef072
#
_cell.length_a   1.000
_cell.length_b   1.000
_cell.length_c   1.000
_cell.angle_alpha   90.00
_cell.angle_beta   90.00
_cell.angle_gamma   90.00
#
_symmetry.space_group_name_H-M   'P 1'
#
loop_
_entity.id
_entity.type
_entity.pdbx_description
1 polymer ?
#
loop_
_entity_poly.entity_id
_entity_poly.type
_entity_poly.pdbx_seq_one_letter_code
_entity_poly.pdbx_strand_id
1 'polypeptide(L)'
;MRMVRRFESDHGRKTLGEVRVLRPRRQLSLKSGPYGEKTMRTTSTAALSCIFGVLVAACGTGDQGGVGLEAEARPAALAFSAQSDVVHVYNWVDYIEPALLEKFTAETGIKVVYDTYESNEVLETKLMAGKTGYDVVVPSTGFLDRQIAAGALQKLDRSRLPNWSNLDREILQHLNRHDPGNQYAVNYMWGTAGIGYNEAQVKAVMPDAPVDSWRLIFDPAIASKFKDCGIALIDAPSDISFIALSYLGKDPNSESPEDLALAEKALLAIRPYIRMIDAARYIDALATGEICVAIGWNGGVLQARDRAAEAGQGHVIKYSIPKEGTLLFFDSLAIPKDAPHPDNAHAFINFLQRPEVAAANSNFVKYANGNAASFALVNDAVRTDPAIYPPAELKSRLVPDTVESPEFSRMLNRTWTRFVSGS
;
A
#
# COMPACT_ATOMS: atom_id res chain seq x y z
N MET A 1 -59.55 36.26 -11.32
CA MET A 1 -60.29 35.22 -12.06
C MET A 1 -59.62 33.92 -11.74
N ARG A 2 -60.09 33.22 -10.75
CA ARG A 2 -60.78 31.91 -10.70
C ARG A 2 -60.04 30.87 -11.54
N MET A 3 -59.56 29.71 -11.05
CA MET A 3 -60.34 28.68 -10.37
C MET A 3 -59.44 27.70 -9.61
N VAL A 4 -59.82 27.41 -8.39
CA VAL A 4 -59.48 26.29 -7.50
C VAL A 4 -60.14 25.01 -8.04
N ARG A 5 -59.47 23.84 -7.97
CA ARG A 5 -60.15 22.55 -7.75
C ARG A 5 -59.34 21.65 -6.84
N ARG A 6 -59.93 21.47 -5.64
CA ARG A 6 -59.73 20.32 -4.75
C ARG A 6 -60.32 19.07 -5.37
N PHE A 7 -59.72 17.93 -5.08
CA PHE A 7 -60.46 16.67 -4.95
C PHE A 7 -59.94 15.94 -3.72
N GLU A 8 -60.88 15.74 -2.80
CA GLU A 8 -60.81 14.92 -1.59
C GLU A 8 -61.40 13.53 -1.85
N SER A 9 -61.02 12.62 -0.90
CA SER A 9 -61.67 11.36 -0.50
C SER A 9 -61.33 10.12 -1.33
N ASP A 10 -61.10 8.92 -0.81
CA ASP A 10 -61.66 8.32 0.42
C ASP A 10 -61.00 6.95 0.70
N HIS A 11 -60.89 6.62 1.98
CA HIS A 11 -60.96 5.32 2.66
C HIS A 11 -60.15 4.09 2.25
N GLY A 12 -59.40 3.58 3.23
CA GLY A 12 -58.93 2.19 3.27
C GLY A 12 -58.07 1.84 4.48
N ARG A 13 -58.63 1.85 5.71
CA ARG A 13 -57.97 1.25 6.90
C ARG A 13 -57.77 -0.25 6.68
N LYS A 14 -56.55 -0.74 6.91
CA LYS A 14 -56.27 -2.11 7.38
C LYS A 14 -55.24 -2.12 8.49
N THR A 15 -55.62 -2.82 9.51
CA THR A 15 -55.11 -3.04 10.85
C THR A 15 -53.70 -3.62 10.92
N LEU A 16 -52.97 -3.15 11.92
CA LEU A 16 -51.87 -3.66 12.71
C LEU A 16 -51.57 -5.17 12.64
N GLY A 17 -50.31 -5.51 12.32
CA GLY A 17 -49.68 -6.76 12.68
C GLY A 17 -48.36 -6.43 13.41
N GLU A 18 -48.36 -6.61 14.73
CA GLU A 18 -47.13 -6.54 15.55
C GLU A 18 -46.17 -7.66 15.18
N VAL A 19 -44.94 -7.30 14.78
CA VAL A 19 -43.82 -8.24 14.70
C VAL A 19 -42.89 -7.98 15.90
N ARG A 20 -42.96 -8.90 16.86
CA ARG A 20 -42.01 -8.99 18.00
C ARG A 20 -40.60 -9.28 17.50
N VAL A 21 -39.68 -8.33 17.72
CA VAL A 21 -38.24 -8.56 17.58
C VAL A 21 -37.72 -9.15 18.88
N LEU A 22 -37.31 -10.41 18.84
CA LEU A 22 -36.59 -11.07 19.92
C LEU A 22 -35.09 -10.68 19.85
N ARG A 23 -34.62 -10.01 20.90
CA ARG A 23 -33.18 -9.80 21.16
C ARG A 23 -32.61 -11.03 21.89
N PRO A 24 -31.46 -11.56 21.51
CA PRO A 24 -30.65 -12.38 22.42
C PRO A 24 -29.61 -11.50 23.14
N ARG A 25 -29.79 -11.36 24.46
CA ARG A 25 -28.69 -11.01 25.38
C ARG A 25 -27.83 -12.25 25.59
N ARG A 26 -26.52 -12.15 25.40
CA ARG A 26 -25.54 -12.94 26.15
C ARG A 26 -24.32 -12.06 26.48
N GLN A 27 -24.26 -11.64 27.70
CA GLN A 27 -23.02 -11.25 28.37
C GLN A 27 -22.21 -12.52 28.63
N LEU A 28 -20.94 -12.52 28.23
CA LEU A 28 -19.94 -13.47 28.73
C LEU A 28 -18.95 -12.69 29.59
N SER A 29 -19.04 -12.95 30.87
CA SER A 29 -18.12 -12.53 31.92
C SER A 29 -16.81 -13.30 31.77
N LEU A 30 -15.69 -12.62 31.58
CA LEU A 30 -14.34 -13.19 31.72
C LEU A 30 -13.90 -13.04 33.18
N LYS A 31 -13.80 -14.19 33.84
CA LYS A 31 -13.13 -14.30 35.14
C LYS A 31 -11.63 -14.53 34.92
N SER A 32 -10.85 -13.65 35.50
CA SER A 32 -9.40 -13.81 35.71
C SER A 32 -9.10 -14.87 36.74
N GLY A 33 -8.12 -15.75 36.47
CA GLY A 33 -7.55 -16.72 37.43
C GLY A 33 -6.05 -16.91 37.15
N PRO A 34 -5.23 -17.26 38.16
CA PRO A 34 -3.83 -16.88 38.23
C PRO A 34 -2.83 -17.90 37.67
N TYR A 35 -1.60 -17.41 37.48
CA TYR A 35 -0.37 -18.08 37.08
C TYR A 35 -0.10 -19.40 37.83
N GLY A 36 0.34 -20.43 37.09
CA GLY A 36 0.93 -21.64 37.61
C GLY A 36 2.11 -22.09 36.74
N GLU A 37 3.32 -21.88 37.24
CA GLU A 37 4.56 -22.47 36.70
C GLU A 37 4.47 -23.99 36.67
N LYS A 38 4.86 -24.63 35.58
CA LYS A 38 5.26 -26.05 35.56
C LYS A 38 6.53 -26.22 34.72
N THR A 39 7.58 -26.45 35.44
CA THR A 39 8.85 -27.06 35.01
C THR A 39 8.61 -28.40 34.30
N MET A 40 9.22 -28.59 33.14
CA MET A 40 9.25 -29.88 32.46
C MET A 40 10.66 -30.41 32.34
N ARG A 41 10.84 -31.56 32.95
CA ARG A 41 12.06 -32.36 32.99
C ARG A 41 12.35 -33.00 31.63
N THR A 42 13.62 -32.95 31.28
CA THR A 42 14.27 -33.70 30.21
C THR A 42 14.27 -35.21 30.51
N THR A 43 13.95 -36.03 29.51
CA THR A 43 14.40 -37.44 29.45
C THR A 43 14.92 -37.73 28.04
N SER A 44 16.23 -38.02 27.98
CA SER A 44 16.93 -38.66 26.88
C SER A 44 16.54 -40.16 26.79
N THR A 45 16.41 -40.65 25.55
CA THR A 45 16.73 -42.06 25.28
C THR A 45 17.31 -42.23 23.88
N ALA A 46 18.35 -42.99 23.81
CA ALA A 46 19.27 -43.22 22.70
C ALA A 46 18.90 -44.46 21.86
N ALA A 47 19.45 -44.47 20.66
CA ALA A 47 19.98 -45.56 19.84
C ALA A 47 19.04 -46.64 19.28
N LEU A 48 19.09 -46.88 17.98
CA LEU A 48 19.75 -48.08 17.43
C LEU A 48 19.84 -48.03 15.88
N SER A 49 21.06 -48.33 15.40
CA SER A 49 21.42 -48.56 14.01
C SER A 49 20.88 -49.88 13.47
N CYS A 50 20.59 -49.95 12.16
CA CYS A 50 20.78 -51.20 11.39
C CYS A 50 21.10 -50.89 9.92
N ILE A 51 22.27 -51.30 9.53
CA ILE A 51 22.83 -51.45 8.19
C ILE A 51 22.27 -52.73 7.57
N PHE A 52 21.86 -52.73 6.29
CA PHE A 52 22.07 -53.87 5.40
C PHE A 52 21.99 -53.40 3.92
N GLY A 53 23.05 -53.61 3.19
CA GLY A 53 23.15 -53.51 1.76
C GLY A 53 22.91 -54.85 1.07
N VAL A 54 22.47 -54.78 -0.19
CA VAL A 54 22.74 -55.85 -1.14
C VAL A 54 22.79 -55.25 -2.53
N LEU A 55 23.93 -55.50 -3.22
CA LEU A 55 24.15 -55.36 -4.65
C LEU A 55 23.46 -56.52 -5.39
N VAL A 56 22.85 -56.23 -6.56
CA VAL A 56 22.85 -57.18 -7.68
C VAL A 56 22.91 -56.40 -9.00
N ALA A 57 23.93 -56.72 -9.78
CA ALA A 57 24.08 -56.35 -11.18
C ALA A 57 23.48 -57.44 -12.07
N ALA A 58 22.83 -57.07 -13.16
CA ALA A 58 22.63 -57.97 -14.31
C ALA A 58 22.58 -57.17 -15.60
N CYS A 59 23.51 -57.50 -16.50
CA CYS A 59 23.55 -57.10 -17.91
C CYS A 59 22.46 -57.82 -18.72
N GLY A 60 21.88 -57.10 -19.70
CA GLY A 60 21.03 -57.73 -20.73
C GLY A 60 21.00 -56.84 -21.97
N THR A 61 21.71 -57.28 -23.01
CA THR A 61 21.75 -56.73 -24.37
C THR A 61 20.51 -57.12 -25.15
N GLY A 62 19.96 -56.20 -25.96
CA GLY A 62 18.88 -56.49 -26.90
C GLY A 62 18.57 -55.30 -27.79
N ASP A 63 19.05 -55.38 -29.00
CA ASP A 63 18.86 -54.50 -30.15
C ASP A 63 17.43 -54.62 -30.70
N GLN A 64 16.86 -53.53 -31.22
CA GLN A 64 16.17 -53.32 -32.50
C GLN A 64 15.10 -52.21 -32.49
N GLY A 65 15.36 -51.20 -33.27
CA GLY A 65 14.53 -50.76 -34.38
C GLY A 65 13.19 -50.04 -34.12
N GLY A 66 13.14 -48.77 -34.48
CA GLY A 66 11.92 -48.31 -35.08
C GLY A 66 11.30 -47.01 -34.64
N VAL A 67 11.36 -46.06 -35.55
CA VAL A 67 10.40 -44.95 -35.78
C VAL A 67 10.47 -43.74 -34.87
N GLY A 68 11.03 -42.66 -35.43
CA GLY A 68 10.99 -41.32 -34.89
C GLY A 68 9.56 -40.78 -34.78
N LEU A 69 9.25 -40.31 -33.61
CA LEU A 69 8.20 -39.34 -33.41
C LEU A 69 8.90 -38.06 -32.97
N GLU A 70 8.78 -37.05 -33.80
CA GLU A 70 9.21 -35.70 -33.48
C GLU A 70 8.51 -35.25 -32.16
N ALA A 71 9.26 -35.18 -31.08
CA ALA A 71 8.80 -34.57 -29.84
C ALA A 71 8.80 -33.07 -30.05
N GLU A 72 7.61 -32.49 -30.17
CA GLU A 72 7.41 -31.05 -30.03
C GLU A 72 8.12 -30.58 -28.75
N ALA A 73 9.05 -29.63 -28.91
CA ALA A 73 9.77 -29.03 -27.82
C ALA A 73 8.79 -28.26 -26.95
N ARG A 74 8.37 -28.87 -25.84
CA ARG A 74 7.74 -28.13 -24.73
C ARG A 74 8.73 -27.06 -24.31
N PRO A 75 8.28 -25.79 -24.12
CA PRO A 75 9.13 -24.76 -23.53
C PRO A 75 9.65 -25.28 -22.20
N ALA A 76 10.97 -25.21 -22.03
CA ALA A 76 11.64 -25.64 -20.82
C ALA A 76 11.00 -24.89 -19.61
N ALA A 77 10.23 -25.59 -18.81
CA ALA A 77 9.83 -25.14 -17.49
C ALA A 77 11.14 -24.94 -16.73
N LEU A 78 11.41 -23.70 -16.32
CA LEU A 78 12.54 -23.38 -15.47
C LEU A 78 12.43 -24.28 -14.24
N ALA A 79 13.35 -25.24 -14.13
CA ALA A 79 13.43 -26.14 -13.00
C ALA A 79 13.87 -25.31 -11.76
N PHE A 80 12.93 -24.86 -10.99
CA PHE A 80 13.21 -24.32 -9.65
C PHE A 80 13.68 -25.48 -8.76
N SER A 81 14.85 -25.32 -8.14
CA SER A 81 15.33 -26.28 -7.15
C SER A 81 14.35 -26.36 -5.97
N ALA A 82 14.23 -27.52 -5.35
CA ALA A 82 13.30 -27.79 -4.24
C ALA A 82 13.66 -26.99 -2.98
N GLN A 83 13.44 -25.70 -3.04
CA GLN A 83 13.45 -24.77 -1.91
C GLN A 83 11.99 -24.48 -1.57
N SER A 84 11.63 -24.44 -0.31
CA SER A 84 10.26 -24.43 0.20
C SER A 84 9.23 -23.70 -0.71
N ASP A 85 8.04 -24.31 -0.88
CA ASP A 85 6.96 -23.78 -1.76
C ASP A 85 6.28 -22.53 -1.17
N VAL A 86 7.08 -21.55 -0.68
CA VAL A 86 6.56 -20.33 -0.04
C VAL A 86 7.37 -19.10 -0.43
N VAL A 87 6.68 -17.96 -0.51
CA VAL A 87 7.27 -16.61 -0.57
C VAL A 87 6.60 -15.73 0.48
N HIS A 88 7.40 -15.07 1.30
CA HIS A 88 6.94 -14.12 2.33
C HIS A 88 7.04 -12.71 1.80
N VAL A 89 5.90 -12.03 1.67
CA VAL A 89 5.77 -10.68 1.14
C VAL A 89 5.37 -9.72 2.25
N TYR A 90 6.09 -8.60 2.39
CA TYR A 90 5.76 -7.52 3.31
C TYR A 90 5.51 -6.26 2.48
N ASN A 91 4.25 -5.85 2.39
CA ASN A 91 3.79 -4.78 1.52
C ASN A 91 2.91 -3.78 2.28
N TRP A 92 2.53 -2.72 1.64
CA TRP A 92 1.59 -1.75 2.16
C TRP A 92 0.18 -2.33 2.32
N VAL A 93 -0.59 -1.77 3.25
CA VAL A 93 -2.02 -2.09 3.41
C VAL A 93 -2.78 -1.71 2.13
N ASP A 94 -3.74 -2.55 1.71
CA ASP A 94 -4.62 -2.31 0.54
C ASP A 94 -3.87 -2.02 -0.78
N TYR A 95 -2.73 -2.70 -1.02
CA TYR A 95 -1.83 -2.38 -2.14
C TYR A 95 -1.61 -3.51 -3.15
N ILE A 96 -2.39 -4.57 -3.06
CA ILE A 96 -2.41 -5.66 -4.05
C ILE A 96 -3.83 -6.22 -4.21
N GLU A 97 -4.18 -6.60 -5.44
CA GLU A 97 -5.41 -7.35 -5.69
C GLU A 97 -5.26 -8.79 -5.15
N PRO A 98 -6.08 -9.22 -4.18
CA PRO A 98 -5.93 -10.55 -3.56
C PRO A 98 -5.98 -11.71 -4.54
N ALA A 99 -6.79 -11.61 -5.61
CA ALA A 99 -6.88 -12.64 -6.66
C ALA A 99 -5.55 -12.88 -7.37
N LEU A 100 -4.62 -11.91 -7.38
CA LEU A 100 -3.28 -12.09 -7.98
C LEU A 100 -2.39 -12.99 -7.14
N LEU A 101 -2.56 -13.00 -5.80
CA LEU A 101 -1.83 -13.92 -4.91
C LEU A 101 -2.27 -15.37 -5.16
N GLU A 102 -3.57 -15.58 -5.31
CA GLU A 102 -4.13 -16.89 -5.66
C GLU A 102 -3.67 -17.34 -7.05
N LYS A 103 -3.70 -16.43 -8.03
CA LYS A 103 -3.22 -16.69 -9.39
C LYS A 103 -1.74 -17.08 -9.42
N PHE A 104 -0.88 -16.35 -8.69
CA PHE A 104 0.53 -16.69 -8.58
C PHE A 104 0.72 -18.11 -8.02
N THR A 105 0.03 -18.42 -6.92
CA THR A 105 0.10 -19.75 -6.30
C THR A 105 -0.39 -20.85 -7.24
N ALA A 106 -1.49 -20.62 -7.94
CA ALA A 106 -2.03 -21.60 -8.90
C ALA A 106 -1.09 -21.89 -10.09
N GLU A 107 -0.37 -20.88 -10.57
CA GLU A 107 0.54 -21.01 -11.70
C GLU A 107 1.91 -21.59 -11.36
N THR A 108 2.41 -21.31 -10.13
CA THR A 108 3.78 -21.64 -9.74
C THR A 108 3.88 -22.78 -8.72
N GLY A 109 2.80 -23.06 -7.98
CA GLY A 109 2.81 -23.90 -6.81
C GLY A 109 3.38 -23.21 -5.54
N ILE A 110 3.91 -21.99 -5.66
CA ILE A 110 4.51 -21.24 -4.54
C ILE A 110 3.40 -20.54 -3.77
N LYS A 111 3.25 -20.87 -2.49
CA LYS A 111 2.28 -20.22 -1.59
C LYS A 111 2.77 -18.83 -1.19
N VAL A 112 1.91 -17.83 -1.25
CA VAL A 112 2.21 -16.48 -0.76
C VAL A 112 1.77 -16.35 0.71
N VAL A 113 2.69 -15.94 1.58
CA VAL A 113 2.41 -15.43 2.93
C VAL A 113 2.56 -13.93 2.86
N TYR A 114 1.47 -13.22 3.15
CA TYR A 114 1.39 -11.79 2.90
C TYR A 114 1.09 -11.04 4.20
N ASP A 115 2.03 -10.20 4.60
CA ASP A 115 1.91 -9.32 5.75
C ASP A 115 1.95 -7.85 5.30
N THR A 116 1.41 -6.95 6.11
CA THR A 116 1.31 -5.53 5.77
C THR A 116 1.97 -4.62 6.78
N TYR A 117 2.34 -3.41 6.32
CA TYR A 117 2.82 -2.30 7.14
C TYR A 117 2.18 -0.99 6.66
N GLU A 118 2.28 0.05 7.48
CA GLU A 118 1.56 1.31 7.30
C GLU A 118 2.49 2.49 6.97
N SER A 119 3.82 2.36 7.21
CA SER A 119 4.79 3.41 6.89
C SER A 119 6.16 2.86 6.53
N ASN A 120 6.94 3.65 5.76
CA ASN A 120 8.33 3.32 5.43
C ASN A 120 9.21 3.19 6.68
N GLU A 121 8.95 3.96 7.73
CA GLU A 121 9.70 3.93 8.99
C GLU A 121 9.53 2.58 9.69
N VAL A 122 8.35 1.99 9.64
CA VAL A 122 8.07 0.63 10.16
C VAL A 122 8.84 -0.40 9.35
N LEU A 123 8.80 -0.33 8.02
CA LEU A 123 9.56 -1.22 7.14
C LEU A 123 11.08 -1.09 7.40
N GLU A 124 11.59 0.14 7.42
CA GLU A 124 13.02 0.41 7.63
C GLU A 124 13.51 -0.13 8.97
N THR A 125 12.76 0.12 10.05
CA THR A 125 13.09 -0.40 11.39
C THR A 125 13.23 -1.91 11.36
N LYS A 126 12.33 -2.61 10.67
CA LYS A 126 12.38 -4.07 10.53
C LYS A 126 13.58 -4.53 9.70
N LEU A 127 13.86 -3.89 8.57
CA LEU A 127 15.00 -4.21 7.71
C LEU A 127 16.34 -3.99 8.42
N MET A 128 16.48 -2.87 9.17
CA MET A 128 17.71 -2.54 9.91
C MET A 128 17.95 -3.48 11.10
N ALA A 129 16.90 -4.06 11.67
CA ALA A 129 17.03 -5.08 12.71
C ALA A 129 17.57 -6.41 12.17
N GLY A 130 17.38 -6.67 10.85
CA GLY A 130 17.74 -7.92 10.19
C GLY A 130 16.91 -9.12 10.63
N LYS A 131 17.13 -10.26 9.99
CA LYS A 131 16.37 -11.51 10.21
C LYS A 131 14.87 -11.30 10.07
N THR A 132 14.50 -10.58 9.00
CA THR A 132 13.12 -10.17 8.76
C THR A 132 12.20 -11.34 8.51
N GLY A 133 12.71 -12.41 7.90
CA GLY A 133 11.93 -13.56 7.43
C GLY A 133 11.13 -13.27 6.17
N TYR A 134 11.23 -12.07 5.60
CA TYR A 134 10.57 -11.72 4.35
C TYR A 134 11.45 -11.93 3.14
N ASP A 135 10.82 -12.25 2.01
CA ASP A 135 11.46 -12.48 0.73
C ASP A 135 11.31 -11.26 -0.19
N VAL A 136 10.18 -10.57 -0.11
CA VAL A 136 9.89 -9.37 -0.89
C VAL A 136 9.40 -8.27 0.02
N VAL A 137 9.93 -7.06 -0.17
CA VAL A 137 9.52 -5.81 0.51
C VAL A 137 9.29 -4.70 -0.51
N VAL A 138 8.57 -3.64 -0.12
CA VAL A 138 8.14 -2.58 -1.05
C VAL A 138 8.46 -1.19 -0.51
N PRO A 139 9.75 -0.80 -0.41
CA PRO A 139 10.14 0.54 0.03
C PRO A 139 9.81 1.62 -1.02
N SER A 140 9.53 2.84 -0.54
CA SER A 140 9.53 4.04 -1.38
C SER A 140 10.94 4.54 -1.65
N THR A 141 11.13 5.32 -2.73
CA THR A 141 12.45 5.76 -3.19
C THR A 141 13.26 6.53 -2.16
N GLY A 142 12.63 7.41 -1.38
CA GLY A 142 13.31 8.18 -0.33
C GLY A 142 13.94 7.32 0.78
N PHE A 143 13.51 6.06 0.92
CA PHE A 143 14.07 5.09 1.87
C PHE A 143 15.01 4.07 1.22
N LEU A 144 14.82 3.82 -0.07
CA LEU A 144 15.57 2.80 -0.82
C LEU A 144 17.09 3.02 -0.76
N ASP A 145 17.55 4.26 -0.94
CA ASP A 145 18.98 4.62 -0.92
C ASP A 145 19.63 4.24 0.40
N ARG A 146 19.00 4.58 1.53
CA ARG A 146 19.50 4.28 2.87
C ARG A 146 19.55 2.79 3.11
N GLN A 147 18.54 2.06 2.67
CA GLN A 147 18.46 0.61 2.79
C GLN A 147 19.53 -0.08 1.95
N ILE A 148 19.81 0.42 0.73
CA ILE A 148 20.91 -0.04 -0.11
C ILE A 148 22.25 0.26 0.56
N ALA A 149 22.47 1.50 1.01
CA ALA A 149 23.71 1.93 1.66
C ALA A 149 24.00 1.15 2.96
N ALA A 150 22.96 0.80 3.71
CA ALA A 150 23.04 -0.04 4.90
C ALA A 150 23.29 -1.53 4.59
N GLY A 151 23.22 -1.94 3.30
CA GLY A 151 23.35 -3.33 2.90
C GLY A 151 22.17 -4.21 3.33
N ALA A 152 20.99 -3.60 3.55
CA ALA A 152 19.78 -4.30 3.96
C ALA A 152 19.09 -5.06 2.81
N LEU A 153 19.45 -4.74 1.56
CA LEU A 153 18.88 -5.35 0.35
C LEU A 153 19.94 -6.12 -0.43
N GLN A 154 19.53 -7.09 -1.21
CA GLN A 154 20.39 -7.80 -2.16
C GLN A 154 20.11 -7.35 -3.60
N LYS A 155 21.12 -7.53 -4.47
CA LYS A 155 20.97 -7.24 -5.89
C LYS A 155 19.98 -8.20 -6.56
N LEU A 156 19.16 -7.68 -7.46
CA LEU A 156 18.28 -8.46 -8.29
C LEU A 156 19.08 -9.20 -9.38
N ASP A 157 18.77 -10.47 -9.57
CA ASP A 157 19.25 -11.23 -10.72
C ASP A 157 18.34 -10.96 -11.94
N ARG A 158 18.84 -10.09 -12.85
CA ARG A 158 18.12 -9.70 -14.07
C ARG A 158 17.80 -10.89 -14.99
N SER A 159 18.59 -11.95 -14.95
CA SER A 159 18.34 -13.15 -15.77
C SER A 159 17.05 -13.87 -15.36
N ARG A 160 16.58 -13.65 -14.13
CA ARG A 160 15.34 -14.20 -13.57
C ARG A 160 14.13 -13.28 -13.75
N LEU A 161 14.32 -12.10 -14.33
CA LEU A 161 13.30 -11.08 -14.53
C LEU A 161 13.05 -10.80 -16.03
N PRO A 162 12.60 -11.79 -16.83
CA PRO A 162 12.37 -11.60 -18.26
C PRO A 162 11.35 -10.49 -18.57
N ASN A 163 10.43 -10.19 -17.65
CA ASN A 163 9.45 -9.11 -17.78
C ASN A 163 10.03 -7.71 -17.51
N TRP A 164 11.34 -7.60 -17.22
CA TRP A 164 12.03 -6.32 -17.05
C TRP A 164 11.89 -5.38 -18.26
N SER A 165 11.83 -5.94 -19.47
CA SER A 165 11.68 -5.19 -20.72
C SER A 165 10.34 -4.44 -20.84
N ASN A 166 9.35 -4.77 -20.00
CA ASN A 166 8.03 -4.14 -19.97
C ASN A 166 8.02 -2.83 -19.18
N LEU A 167 9.10 -2.55 -18.43
CA LEU A 167 9.15 -1.38 -17.51
C LEU A 167 9.27 -0.06 -18.25
N ASP A 168 8.69 0.97 -17.67
CA ASP A 168 8.74 2.34 -18.15
C ASP A 168 10.15 2.93 -18.00
N ARG A 169 10.69 3.45 -19.11
CA ARG A 169 12.06 3.99 -19.15
C ARG A 169 12.22 5.29 -18.38
N GLU A 170 11.19 6.14 -18.34
CA GLU A 170 11.24 7.41 -17.58
C GLU A 170 11.27 7.11 -16.08
N ILE A 171 10.46 6.15 -15.64
CA ILE A 171 10.45 5.70 -14.25
C ILE A 171 11.78 5.03 -13.89
N LEU A 172 12.33 4.17 -14.75
CA LEU A 172 13.66 3.58 -14.52
C LEU A 172 14.77 4.64 -14.43
N GLN A 173 14.70 5.71 -15.25
CA GLN A 173 15.64 6.83 -15.14
C GLN A 173 15.48 7.60 -13.83
N HIS A 174 14.26 7.72 -13.34
CA HIS A 174 14.00 8.34 -12.03
C HIS A 174 14.60 7.48 -10.91
N LEU A 175 14.29 6.19 -10.88
CA LEU A 175 14.83 5.25 -9.90
C LEU A 175 16.35 5.15 -9.93
N ASN A 176 16.98 5.30 -11.10
CA ASN A 176 18.44 5.24 -11.24
C ASN A 176 19.20 6.30 -10.41
N ARG A 177 18.50 7.34 -9.94
CA ARG A 177 19.09 8.33 -9.01
C ARG A 177 19.26 7.75 -7.61
N HIS A 178 18.39 6.83 -7.23
CA HIS A 178 18.29 6.20 -5.91
C HIS A 178 18.94 4.80 -5.88
N ASP A 179 18.89 4.11 -7.00
CA ASP A 179 19.49 2.79 -7.22
C ASP A 179 20.29 2.81 -8.53
N PRO A 180 21.56 3.27 -8.52
CA PRO A 180 22.37 3.38 -9.72
C PRO A 180 22.47 2.07 -10.50
N GLY A 181 21.97 2.10 -11.75
CA GLY A 181 21.84 0.93 -12.60
C GLY A 181 20.60 0.08 -12.30
N ASN A 182 19.69 0.54 -11.43
CA ASN A 182 18.50 -0.18 -10.97
C ASN A 182 18.82 -1.63 -10.58
N GLN A 183 19.78 -1.82 -9.69
CA GLN A 183 20.34 -3.13 -9.37
C GLN A 183 19.60 -3.84 -8.24
N TYR A 184 18.93 -3.10 -7.34
CA TYR A 184 18.35 -3.61 -6.11
C TYR A 184 16.84 -3.64 -6.10
N ALA A 185 16.20 -2.81 -6.93
CA ALA A 185 14.76 -2.65 -6.91
C ALA A 185 14.16 -2.49 -8.32
N VAL A 186 12.87 -2.76 -8.41
CA VAL A 186 12.06 -2.55 -9.62
C VAL A 186 10.77 -1.84 -9.24
N ASN A 187 10.39 -0.78 -9.97
CA ASN A 187 9.16 -0.06 -9.66
C ASN A 187 7.95 -0.99 -9.67
N TYR A 188 7.13 -0.83 -8.65
CA TYR A 188 5.86 -1.52 -8.48
C TYR A 188 4.70 -0.57 -8.83
N MET A 189 4.53 0.46 -8.02
CA MET A 189 3.51 1.49 -8.17
C MET A 189 4.13 2.88 -7.98
N TRP A 190 3.39 3.91 -8.39
CA TRP A 190 3.71 5.29 -8.08
C TRP A 190 2.43 6.09 -7.90
N GLY A 191 2.51 7.19 -7.19
CA GLY A 191 1.37 8.01 -6.91
C GLY A 191 1.72 9.35 -6.27
N THR A 192 0.69 10.03 -5.79
CA THR A 192 0.80 11.34 -5.16
C THR A 192 0.08 11.35 -3.82
N ALA A 193 0.56 12.15 -2.88
CA ALA A 193 -0.22 12.54 -1.72
C ALA A 193 -1.14 13.72 -2.09
N GLY A 194 -2.29 13.87 -1.43
CA GLY A 194 -3.21 14.95 -1.73
C GLY A 194 -4.36 15.06 -0.75
N ILE A 195 -5.33 15.86 -1.11
CA ILE A 195 -6.53 16.09 -0.30
C ILE A 195 -7.65 15.17 -0.78
N GLY A 196 -8.03 14.20 0.07
CA GLY A 196 -9.28 13.45 -0.05
C GLY A 196 -10.40 14.15 0.68
N TYR A 197 -11.57 14.26 0.07
CA TYR A 197 -12.68 14.93 0.75
C TYR A 197 -14.06 14.43 0.31
N ASN A 198 -15.02 14.47 1.26
CA ASN A 198 -16.43 14.24 0.98
C ASN A 198 -17.06 15.55 0.49
N GLU A 199 -17.42 15.61 -0.78
CA GLU A 199 -17.86 16.83 -1.45
C GLU A 199 -19.08 17.48 -0.76
N ALA A 200 -20.07 16.69 -0.41
CA ALA A 200 -21.31 17.19 0.21
C ALA A 200 -21.05 17.72 1.62
N GLN A 201 -20.29 16.98 2.43
CA GLN A 201 -19.99 17.38 3.80
C GLN A 201 -19.11 18.65 3.85
N VAL A 202 -18.09 18.71 2.98
CA VAL A 202 -17.22 19.89 2.89
C VAL A 202 -18.00 21.12 2.46
N LYS A 203 -18.87 21.00 1.43
CA LYS A 203 -19.74 22.10 0.98
C LYS A 203 -20.74 22.55 2.04
N ALA A 204 -21.23 21.63 2.87
CA ALA A 204 -22.14 21.95 3.97
C ALA A 204 -21.47 22.77 5.06
N VAL A 205 -20.17 22.54 5.34
CA VAL A 205 -19.38 23.29 6.33
C VAL A 205 -18.90 24.62 5.74
N MET A 206 -18.39 24.61 4.51
CA MET A 206 -17.81 25.77 3.83
C MET A 206 -18.01 25.62 2.31
N PRO A 207 -19.00 26.30 1.70
CA PRO A 207 -19.31 26.18 0.28
C PRO A 207 -18.15 26.54 -0.65
N ASP A 208 -17.29 27.45 -0.23
CA ASP A 208 -16.10 27.97 -0.92
C ASP A 208 -14.78 27.41 -0.35
N ALA A 209 -14.82 26.21 0.26
CA ALA A 209 -13.64 25.56 0.83
C ALA A 209 -12.51 25.42 -0.20
N PRO A 210 -11.26 25.77 0.16
CA PRO A 210 -10.13 25.72 -0.78
C PRO A 210 -9.62 24.27 -0.94
N VAL A 211 -10.43 23.41 -1.55
CA VAL A 211 -10.13 21.98 -1.74
C VAL A 211 -8.93 21.70 -2.66
N ASP A 212 -8.44 22.73 -3.35
CA ASP A 212 -7.25 22.69 -4.21
C ASP A 212 -5.99 23.28 -3.53
N SER A 213 -6.02 23.46 -2.22
CA SER A 213 -4.95 24.10 -1.46
C SER A 213 -4.76 23.44 -0.10
N TRP A 214 -3.52 23.26 0.31
CA TRP A 214 -3.15 22.79 1.66
C TRP A 214 -3.69 23.70 2.76
N ARG A 215 -4.08 24.94 2.46
CA ARG A 215 -4.77 25.83 3.41
C ARG A 215 -6.02 25.22 4.01
N LEU A 216 -6.71 24.32 3.28
CA LEU A 216 -7.88 23.63 3.82
C LEU A 216 -7.59 22.97 5.18
N ILE A 217 -6.37 22.44 5.32
CA ILE A 217 -5.95 21.66 6.48
C ILE A 217 -4.99 22.44 7.38
N PHE A 218 -4.02 23.17 6.80
CA PHE A 218 -2.96 23.82 7.58
C PHE A 218 -3.27 25.24 8.03
N ASP A 219 -4.34 25.88 7.55
CA ASP A 219 -4.80 27.17 8.07
C ASP A 219 -5.75 26.93 9.28
N PRO A 220 -5.35 27.28 10.53
CA PRO A 220 -6.18 26.99 11.71
C PRO A 220 -7.56 27.64 11.65
N ALA A 221 -7.69 28.79 10.97
CA ALA A 221 -8.98 29.47 10.82
C ALA A 221 -9.95 28.70 9.91
N ILE A 222 -9.42 27.91 8.98
CA ILE A 222 -10.19 27.03 8.11
C ILE A 222 -10.38 25.66 8.77
N ALA A 223 -9.29 25.01 9.20
CA ALA A 223 -9.30 23.67 9.79
C ALA A 223 -10.27 23.57 10.99
N SER A 224 -10.34 24.64 11.84
CA SER A 224 -11.25 24.68 12.98
C SER A 224 -12.72 24.48 12.59
N LYS A 225 -13.14 24.90 11.40
CA LYS A 225 -14.51 24.74 10.91
C LYS A 225 -14.85 23.27 10.62
N PHE A 226 -13.84 22.47 10.26
CA PHE A 226 -13.99 21.06 9.92
C PHE A 226 -13.78 20.11 11.10
N LYS A 227 -13.55 20.63 12.32
CA LYS A 227 -13.32 19.82 13.52
C LYS A 227 -14.43 18.80 13.76
N ASP A 228 -15.69 19.22 13.67
CA ASP A 228 -16.85 18.34 13.92
C ASP A 228 -17.14 17.40 12.76
N CYS A 229 -16.83 17.79 11.54
CA CYS A 229 -16.90 16.98 10.35
C CYS A 229 -15.78 15.92 10.33
N GLY A 230 -14.59 16.28 10.82
CA GLY A 230 -13.42 15.40 10.99
C GLY A 230 -12.37 15.57 9.90
N ILE A 231 -11.13 15.77 10.36
CA ILE A 231 -9.93 15.80 9.52
C ILE A 231 -9.04 14.62 9.91
N ALA A 232 -8.52 13.89 8.93
CA ALA A 232 -7.52 12.84 9.11
C ALA A 232 -6.20 13.21 8.46
N LEU A 233 -5.10 12.76 9.06
CA LEU A 233 -3.76 12.73 8.46
C LEU A 233 -3.28 11.28 8.40
N ILE A 234 -2.50 10.95 7.39
CA ILE A 234 -1.75 9.69 7.35
C ILE A 234 -0.68 9.69 8.45
N ASP A 235 -0.42 8.55 9.06
CA ASP A 235 0.68 8.35 10.02
C ASP A 235 1.99 8.06 9.26
N ALA A 236 2.50 9.09 8.58
CA ALA A 236 3.71 9.05 7.77
C ALA A 236 4.50 10.35 7.98
N PRO A 237 5.44 10.38 8.94
CA PRO A 237 6.18 11.57 9.32
C PRO A 237 6.85 12.30 8.17
N SER A 238 7.55 11.58 7.31
CA SER A 238 8.27 12.15 6.15
C SER A 238 7.30 12.81 5.17
N ASP A 239 6.21 12.14 4.80
CA ASP A 239 5.21 12.66 3.87
C ASP A 239 4.52 13.92 4.44
N ILE A 240 4.13 13.90 5.71
CA ILE A 240 3.43 15.02 6.34
C ILE A 240 4.37 16.22 6.54
N SER A 241 5.66 15.99 6.84
CA SER A 241 6.66 17.07 6.90
C SER A 241 6.86 17.72 5.52
N PHE A 242 7.02 16.90 4.50
CA PHE A 242 7.10 17.33 3.10
C PHE A 242 5.90 18.22 2.72
N ILE A 243 4.69 17.78 3.04
CA ILE A 243 3.45 18.51 2.75
C ILE A 243 3.37 19.83 3.54
N ALA A 244 3.77 19.81 4.81
CA ALA A 244 3.77 21.03 5.64
C ALA A 244 4.76 22.08 5.12
N LEU A 245 5.94 21.64 4.64
CA LEU A 245 6.92 22.51 3.98
C LEU A 245 6.39 23.06 2.66
N SER A 246 5.73 22.22 1.84
CA SER A 246 5.05 22.68 0.61
C SER A 246 4.01 23.77 0.91
N TYR A 247 3.19 23.59 1.94
CA TYR A 247 2.23 24.60 2.40
C TYR A 247 2.90 25.91 2.79
N LEU A 248 4.05 25.84 3.45
CA LEU A 248 4.82 27.02 3.88
C LEU A 248 5.61 27.70 2.75
N GLY A 249 5.58 27.16 1.53
CA GLY A 249 6.35 27.65 0.41
C GLY A 249 7.86 27.46 0.55
N LYS A 250 8.25 26.44 1.33
CA LYS A 250 9.62 26.00 1.53
C LYS A 250 9.98 24.89 0.54
N ASP A 251 11.29 24.59 0.43
CA ASP A 251 11.69 23.36 -0.23
C ASP A 251 11.15 22.16 0.55
N PRO A 252 10.27 21.34 -0.05
CA PRO A 252 9.67 20.22 0.65
C PRO A 252 10.70 19.13 1.06
N ASN A 253 11.85 19.09 0.40
CA ASN A 253 12.97 18.21 0.71
C ASN A 253 14.01 18.86 1.65
N SER A 254 13.69 19.99 2.30
CA SER A 254 14.61 20.67 3.20
C SER A 254 14.92 19.83 4.44
N GLU A 255 16.20 19.63 4.73
CA GLU A 255 16.68 19.02 5.98
C GLU A 255 17.11 20.07 7.03
N SER A 256 16.76 21.35 6.80
CA SER A 256 17.08 22.42 7.75
C SER A 256 16.28 22.24 9.07
N PRO A 257 16.95 22.26 10.24
CA PRO A 257 16.25 22.26 11.52
C PRO A 257 15.28 23.44 11.69
N GLU A 258 15.58 24.60 11.08
CA GLU A 258 14.74 25.78 11.10
C GLU A 258 13.45 25.56 10.31
N ASP A 259 13.53 24.95 9.13
CA ASP A 259 12.37 24.63 8.32
C ASP A 259 11.52 23.55 8.98
N LEU A 260 12.13 22.52 9.58
CA LEU A 260 11.44 21.52 10.39
C LEU A 260 10.69 22.15 11.59
N ALA A 261 11.30 23.13 12.26
CA ALA A 261 10.64 23.84 13.35
C ALA A 261 9.42 24.66 12.88
N LEU A 262 9.47 25.22 11.65
CA LEU A 262 8.33 25.88 11.02
C LEU A 262 7.21 24.90 10.68
N ALA A 263 7.56 23.73 10.14
CA ALA A 263 6.61 22.65 9.88
C ALA A 263 5.95 22.16 11.17
N GLU A 264 6.74 21.91 12.23
CA GLU A 264 6.23 21.54 13.55
C GLU A 264 5.23 22.57 14.09
N LYS A 265 5.56 23.86 14.01
CA LYS A 265 4.67 24.92 14.44
C LYS A 265 3.35 24.92 13.68
N ALA A 266 3.38 24.72 12.37
CA ALA A 266 2.17 24.62 11.54
C ALA A 266 1.32 23.41 11.93
N LEU A 267 1.96 22.26 12.13
CA LEU A 267 1.31 21.01 12.57
C LEU A 267 0.64 21.18 13.95
N LEU A 268 1.38 21.68 14.94
CA LEU A 268 0.84 21.90 16.30
C LEU A 268 -0.33 22.88 16.30
N ALA A 269 -0.33 23.89 15.42
CA ALA A 269 -1.44 24.85 15.32
C ALA A 269 -2.76 24.20 14.85
N ILE A 270 -2.70 23.13 14.08
CA ILE A 270 -3.88 22.41 13.59
C ILE A 270 -4.21 21.16 14.42
N ARG A 271 -3.31 20.70 15.30
CA ARG A 271 -3.48 19.48 16.08
C ARG A 271 -4.84 19.37 16.81
N PRO A 272 -5.40 20.46 17.40
CA PRO A 272 -6.69 20.39 18.07
C PRO A 272 -7.89 20.08 17.17
N TYR A 273 -7.70 20.17 15.85
CA TYR A 273 -8.75 19.97 14.84
C TYR A 273 -8.62 18.62 14.12
N ILE A 274 -7.51 17.90 14.35
CA ILE A 274 -7.27 16.58 13.75
C ILE A 274 -7.96 15.52 14.58
N ARG A 275 -8.89 14.80 13.96
CA ARG A 275 -9.64 13.70 14.57
C ARG A 275 -8.85 12.39 14.55
N MET A 276 -8.12 12.13 13.49
CA MET A 276 -7.46 10.86 13.24
C MET A 276 -6.06 11.08 12.67
N ILE A 277 -5.09 10.29 13.14
CA ILE A 277 -3.76 10.12 12.53
C ILE A 277 -3.60 8.62 12.33
N ASP A 278 -3.74 8.14 11.09
CA ASP A 278 -3.75 6.71 10.79
C ASP A 278 -3.60 6.51 9.27
N ALA A 279 -2.67 5.68 8.84
CA ALA A 279 -2.32 5.52 7.43
C ALA A 279 -3.24 4.56 6.66
N ALA A 280 -4.10 3.82 7.34
CA ALA A 280 -5.02 2.85 6.73
C ALA A 280 -6.50 3.22 6.97
N ARG A 281 -6.88 3.51 8.21
CA ARG A 281 -8.28 3.72 8.58
C ARG A 281 -8.93 4.94 7.95
N TYR A 282 -8.16 5.95 7.52
CA TYR A 282 -8.72 7.12 6.84
C TYR A 282 -9.53 6.75 5.59
N ILE A 283 -9.21 5.61 4.94
CA ILE A 283 -9.90 5.13 3.74
C ILE A 283 -11.36 4.82 4.06
N ASP A 284 -11.59 3.95 5.05
CA ASP A 284 -12.96 3.58 5.46
C ASP A 284 -13.68 4.74 6.15
N ALA A 285 -12.97 5.53 6.96
CA ALA A 285 -13.55 6.69 7.63
C ALA A 285 -14.05 7.75 6.62
N LEU A 286 -13.33 7.94 5.52
CA LEU A 286 -13.74 8.83 4.43
C LEU A 286 -14.93 8.24 3.65
N ALA A 287 -14.87 6.93 3.33
CA ALA A 287 -15.91 6.23 2.60
C ALA A 287 -17.26 6.24 3.33
N THR A 288 -17.24 6.07 4.65
CA THR A 288 -18.43 6.04 5.51
C THR A 288 -18.91 7.43 5.95
N GLY A 289 -18.12 8.49 5.67
CA GLY A 289 -18.45 9.86 6.11
C GLY A 289 -18.17 10.12 7.59
N GLU A 290 -17.42 9.26 8.28
CA GLU A 290 -16.91 9.50 9.66
C GLU A 290 -15.98 10.71 9.70
N ILE A 291 -15.21 10.93 8.62
CA ILE A 291 -14.41 12.12 8.36
C ILE A 291 -14.80 12.74 7.03
N CYS A 292 -14.58 14.04 6.88
CA CYS A 292 -14.90 14.75 5.63
C CYS A 292 -13.70 15.23 4.84
N VAL A 293 -12.51 15.29 5.47
CA VAL A 293 -11.25 15.71 4.83
C VAL A 293 -10.13 14.78 5.31
N ALA A 294 -9.24 14.43 4.40
CA ALA A 294 -8.02 13.67 4.73
C ALA A 294 -6.83 14.18 3.93
N ILE A 295 -5.63 14.19 4.52
CA ILE A 295 -4.40 14.01 3.76
C ILE A 295 -4.26 12.52 3.53
N GLY A 296 -4.19 12.10 2.27
CA GLY A 296 -4.09 10.70 1.90
C GLY A 296 -3.35 10.49 0.58
N TRP A 297 -2.90 9.28 0.35
CA TRP A 297 -2.37 8.87 -0.94
C TRP A 297 -3.51 8.68 -1.95
N ASN A 298 -3.27 9.06 -3.20
CA ASN A 298 -4.30 9.09 -4.24
C ASN A 298 -5.09 7.78 -4.36
N GLY A 299 -4.42 6.63 -4.44
CA GLY A 299 -5.11 5.34 -4.56
C GLY A 299 -5.98 5.02 -3.35
N GLY A 300 -5.52 5.31 -2.12
CA GLY A 300 -6.33 5.12 -0.92
C GLY A 300 -7.61 5.99 -0.92
N VAL A 301 -7.50 7.26 -1.33
CA VAL A 301 -8.67 8.13 -1.48
C VAL A 301 -9.61 7.63 -2.58
N LEU A 302 -9.07 7.10 -3.68
CA LEU A 302 -9.88 6.55 -4.77
C LEU A 302 -10.54 5.22 -4.39
N GLN A 303 -9.88 4.40 -3.57
CA GLN A 303 -10.50 3.23 -2.96
C GLN A 303 -11.64 3.64 -2.00
N ALA A 304 -11.47 4.70 -1.21
CA ALA A 304 -12.55 5.26 -0.39
C ALA A 304 -13.73 5.71 -1.25
N ARG A 305 -13.46 6.34 -2.42
CA ARG A 305 -14.49 6.70 -3.40
C ARG A 305 -15.29 5.49 -3.88
N ASP A 306 -14.59 4.43 -4.26
CA ASP A 306 -15.23 3.23 -4.79
C ASP A 306 -16.03 2.50 -3.69
N ARG A 307 -15.47 2.35 -2.47
CA ARG A 307 -16.18 1.79 -1.29
C ARG A 307 -17.43 2.61 -0.94
N ALA A 308 -17.37 3.94 -1.00
CA ALA A 308 -18.52 4.82 -0.76
C ALA A 308 -19.63 4.63 -1.81
N ALA A 309 -19.24 4.48 -3.08
CA ALA A 309 -20.16 4.23 -4.18
C ALA A 309 -20.85 2.85 -4.04
N GLU A 310 -20.09 1.80 -3.71
CA GLU A 310 -20.60 0.45 -3.47
C GLU A 310 -21.56 0.40 -2.29
N ALA A 311 -21.27 1.13 -1.21
CA ALA A 311 -22.14 1.20 -0.03
C ALA A 311 -23.46 1.93 -0.29
N GLY A 312 -23.58 2.72 -1.37
CA GLY A 312 -24.82 3.38 -1.78
C GLY A 312 -25.35 4.43 -0.79
N GLN A 313 -24.50 4.93 0.12
CA GLN A 313 -24.89 5.89 1.17
C GLN A 313 -24.91 7.36 0.68
N GLY A 314 -24.63 7.60 -0.60
CA GLY A 314 -24.65 8.93 -1.21
C GLY A 314 -23.39 9.78 -0.94
N HIS A 315 -22.34 9.20 -0.38
CA HIS A 315 -21.05 9.90 -0.20
C HIS A 315 -20.30 9.99 -1.52
N VAL A 316 -19.93 11.20 -1.92
CA VAL A 316 -19.12 11.48 -3.12
C VAL A 316 -17.73 11.91 -2.67
N ILE A 317 -16.77 10.99 -2.79
CA ILE A 317 -15.39 11.26 -2.41
C ILE A 317 -14.63 11.78 -3.62
N LYS A 318 -13.86 12.84 -3.41
CA LYS A 318 -13.00 13.50 -4.40
C LYS A 318 -11.56 13.49 -3.94
N TYR A 319 -10.64 13.56 -4.90
CA TYR A 319 -9.21 13.75 -4.68
C TYR A 319 -8.76 15.04 -5.37
N SER A 320 -7.85 15.77 -4.74
CA SER A 320 -7.26 16.98 -5.29
C SER A 320 -5.76 17.03 -5.06
N ILE A 321 -5.01 17.38 -6.11
CA ILE A 321 -3.59 17.73 -6.04
C ILE A 321 -3.51 19.23 -5.75
N PRO A 322 -2.99 19.65 -4.57
CA PRO A 322 -2.94 21.04 -4.19
C PRO A 322 -2.03 21.87 -5.06
N LYS A 323 -2.36 23.14 -5.19
CA LYS A 323 -1.65 24.09 -6.04
C LYS A 323 -0.27 24.49 -5.54
N GLU A 324 -0.01 24.33 -4.24
CA GLU A 324 1.29 24.58 -3.63
C GLU A 324 2.32 23.50 -3.98
N GLY A 325 1.88 22.40 -4.59
CA GLY A 325 2.70 21.23 -4.87
C GLY A 325 2.48 20.11 -3.87
N THR A 326 2.88 18.91 -4.27
CA THR A 326 2.75 17.73 -3.44
C THR A 326 3.79 16.67 -3.77
N LEU A 327 3.90 15.70 -2.86
CA LEU A 327 4.75 14.53 -2.98
C LEU A 327 4.36 13.66 -4.18
N LEU A 328 5.36 13.31 -4.98
CA LEU A 328 5.34 12.23 -5.97
C LEU A 328 6.22 11.09 -5.46
N PHE A 329 5.62 9.97 -5.10
CA PHE A 329 6.34 8.82 -4.59
C PHE A 329 6.42 7.68 -5.60
N PHE A 330 7.45 6.86 -5.48
CA PHE A 330 7.65 5.63 -6.25
C PHE A 330 7.97 4.49 -5.30
N ASP A 331 7.14 3.46 -5.31
CA ASP A 331 7.32 2.26 -4.51
C ASP A 331 7.92 1.15 -5.37
N SER A 332 8.86 0.43 -4.81
CA SER A 332 9.65 -0.52 -5.56
C SER A 332 9.73 -1.88 -4.86
N LEU A 333 9.59 -2.95 -5.62
CA LEU A 333 9.80 -4.32 -5.15
C LEU A 333 11.30 -4.54 -4.98
N ALA A 334 11.71 -4.97 -3.80
CA ALA A 334 13.09 -5.27 -3.44
C ALA A 334 13.16 -6.57 -2.64
N ILE A 335 14.36 -7.18 -2.59
CA ILE A 335 14.62 -8.42 -1.88
C ILE A 335 15.51 -8.12 -0.68
N PRO A 336 15.10 -8.41 0.58
CA PRO A 336 15.95 -8.26 1.74
C PRO A 336 17.25 -9.07 1.62
N LYS A 337 18.33 -8.58 2.22
CA LYS A 337 19.65 -9.24 2.21
C LYS A 337 19.59 -10.67 2.75
N ASP A 338 18.75 -10.89 3.72
CA ASP A 338 18.56 -12.12 4.47
C ASP A 338 17.30 -12.90 4.07
N ALA A 339 16.74 -12.60 2.90
CA ALA A 339 15.58 -13.29 2.37
C ALA A 339 15.79 -14.82 2.35
N PRO A 340 14.91 -15.60 2.99
CA PRO A 340 15.07 -17.06 3.04
C PRO A 340 14.82 -17.75 1.69
N HIS A 341 14.02 -17.15 0.79
CA HIS A 341 13.63 -17.76 -0.50
C HIS A 341 13.83 -16.77 -1.67
N PRO A 342 15.09 -16.35 -1.98
CA PRO A 342 15.36 -15.32 -3.00
C PRO A 342 14.92 -15.75 -4.41
N ASP A 343 14.90 -17.06 -4.70
CA ASP A 343 14.43 -17.57 -5.97
C ASP A 343 12.92 -17.37 -6.15
N ASN A 344 12.14 -17.65 -5.09
CA ASN A 344 10.70 -17.43 -5.09
C ASN A 344 10.37 -15.93 -5.11
N ALA A 345 11.21 -15.10 -4.47
CA ALA A 345 11.09 -13.64 -4.54
C ALA A 345 11.22 -13.14 -5.98
N HIS A 346 12.22 -13.60 -6.74
CA HIS A 346 12.36 -13.25 -8.15
C HIS A 346 11.19 -13.73 -8.99
N ALA A 347 10.67 -14.94 -8.73
CA ALA A 347 9.49 -15.45 -9.42
C ALA A 347 8.25 -14.56 -9.16
N PHE A 348 8.04 -14.14 -7.92
CA PHE A 348 6.95 -13.24 -7.53
C PHE A 348 7.10 -11.85 -8.15
N ILE A 349 8.29 -11.25 -8.07
CA ILE A 349 8.58 -9.96 -8.70
C ILE A 349 8.34 -10.04 -10.21
N ASN A 350 8.85 -11.07 -10.87
CA ASN A 350 8.67 -11.24 -12.32
C ASN A 350 7.19 -11.45 -12.70
N PHE A 351 6.41 -12.15 -11.87
CA PHE A 351 4.98 -12.31 -12.06
C PHE A 351 4.25 -10.95 -12.01
N LEU A 352 4.57 -10.11 -11.02
CA LEU A 352 3.98 -8.77 -10.89
C LEU A 352 4.37 -7.83 -12.04
N GLN A 353 5.48 -8.11 -12.75
CA GLN A 353 5.91 -7.34 -13.94
C GLN A 353 5.30 -7.85 -15.24
N ARG A 354 4.39 -8.80 -15.23
CA ARG A 354 3.59 -9.15 -16.43
C ARG A 354 2.60 -8.01 -16.72
N PRO A 355 2.44 -7.60 -17.98
CA PRO A 355 1.55 -6.46 -18.31
C PRO A 355 0.12 -6.62 -17.81
N GLU A 356 -0.47 -7.81 -17.98
CA GLU A 356 -1.83 -8.10 -17.55
C GLU A 356 -1.98 -8.14 -16.01
N VAL A 357 -0.93 -8.54 -15.30
CA VAL A 357 -0.91 -8.56 -13.83
C VAL A 357 -0.76 -7.15 -13.28
N ALA A 358 0.16 -6.37 -13.82
CA ALA A 358 0.36 -4.97 -13.43
C ALA A 358 -0.89 -4.13 -13.71
N ALA A 359 -1.56 -4.34 -14.86
CA ALA A 359 -2.81 -3.66 -15.18
C ALA A 359 -3.96 -4.05 -14.23
N ALA A 360 -4.14 -5.35 -13.94
CA ALA A 360 -5.15 -5.82 -13.01
C ALA A 360 -4.94 -5.20 -11.62
N ASN A 361 -3.68 -5.18 -11.15
CA ASN A 361 -3.37 -4.57 -9.88
C ASN A 361 -3.70 -3.05 -9.86
N SER A 362 -3.28 -2.27 -10.86
CA SER A 362 -3.64 -0.85 -10.97
C SER A 362 -5.15 -0.62 -10.99
N ASN A 363 -5.89 -1.46 -11.69
CA ASN A 363 -7.36 -1.39 -11.74
C ASN A 363 -7.99 -1.58 -10.35
N PHE A 364 -7.40 -2.40 -9.51
CA PHE A 364 -7.89 -2.68 -8.16
C PHE A 364 -7.44 -1.61 -7.17
N VAL A 365 -6.12 -1.38 -7.04
CA VAL A 365 -5.55 -0.49 -6.01
C VAL A 365 -5.63 1.00 -6.35
N LYS A 366 -5.98 1.37 -7.59
CA LYS A 366 -6.11 2.76 -8.06
C LYS A 366 -4.82 3.57 -8.03
N TYR A 367 -3.69 2.90 -8.19
CA TYR A 367 -2.39 3.55 -8.38
C TYR A 367 -1.85 3.29 -9.79
N ALA A 368 -1.05 4.20 -10.29
CA ALA A 368 -0.29 3.99 -11.50
C ALA A 368 0.86 3.00 -11.24
N ASN A 369 1.23 2.21 -12.24
CA ASN A 369 2.34 1.25 -12.15
C ASN A 369 3.49 1.64 -13.08
N GLY A 370 4.66 1.04 -12.85
CA GLY A 370 5.87 1.28 -13.64
C GLY A 370 6.05 0.38 -14.85
N ASN A 371 5.00 -0.27 -15.33
CA ASN A 371 5.04 -1.18 -16.47
C ASN A 371 4.41 -0.53 -17.71
N ALA A 372 5.23 -0.03 -18.64
CA ALA A 372 4.76 0.66 -19.84
C ALA A 372 3.87 -0.24 -20.72
N ALA A 373 4.17 -1.54 -20.78
CA ALA A 373 3.41 -2.49 -21.59
C ALA A 373 1.99 -2.75 -21.01
N SER A 374 1.77 -2.48 -19.72
CA SER A 374 0.47 -2.65 -19.07
C SER A 374 -0.51 -1.51 -19.36
N PHE A 375 -0.03 -0.34 -19.76
CA PHE A 375 -0.84 0.88 -19.86
C PHE A 375 -2.07 0.71 -20.77
N ALA A 376 -1.92 0.01 -21.90
CA ALA A 376 -3.04 -0.27 -22.81
C ALA A 376 -4.07 -1.27 -22.25
N LEU A 377 -3.68 -2.03 -21.20
CA LEU A 377 -4.52 -3.04 -20.55
C LEU A 377 -5.22 -2.48 -19.30
N VAL A 378 -4.79 -1.32 -18.81
CA VAL A 378 -5.46 -0.61 -17.71
C VAL A 378 -6.82 -0.11 -18.19
N ASN A 379 -7.86 -0.30 -17.37
CA ASN A 379 -9.23 0.14 -17.68
C ASN A 379 -9.28 1.65 -17.96
N ASP A 380 -10.10 2.08 -18.90
CA ASP A 380 -10.24 3.49 -19.27
C ASP A 380 -10.55 4.39 -18.07
N ALA A 381 -11.43 3.94 -17.17
CA ALA A 381 -11.80 4.70 -15.97
C ALA A 381 -10.61 4.95 -15.00
N VAL A 382 -9.58 4.10 -15.03
CA VAL A 382 -8.34 4.25 -14.25
C VAL A 382 -7.32 5.03 -15.06
N ARG A 383 -7.13 4.66 -16.33
CA ARG A 383 -6.11 5.23 -17.22
C ARG A 383 -6.34 6.72 -17.52
N THR A 384 -7.60 7.17 -17.54
CA THR A 384 -7.97 8.57 -17.81
C THR A 384 -8.29 9.38 -16.56
N ASP A 385 -8.18 8.78 -15.36
CA ASP A 385 -8.40 9.50 -14.10
C ASP A 385 -7.18 10.39 -13.78
N PRO A 386 -7.33 11.73 -13.74
CA PRO A 386 -6.23 12.65 -13.47
C PRO A 386 -5.66 12.54 -12.05
N ALA A 387 -6.37 11.87 -11.15
CA ALA A 387 -5.88 11.54 -9.81
C ALA A 387 -4.89 10.36 -9.81
N ILE A 388 -4.93 9.51 -10.85
CA ILE A 388 -4.04 8.35 -11.00
C ILE A 388 -2.91 8.66 -11.98
N TYR A 389 -3.27 9.22 -13.14
CA TYR A 389 -2.34 9.63 -14.19
C TYR A 389 -2.46 11.15 -14.39
N PRO A 390 -1.78 11.96 -13.56
CA PRO A 390 -1.86 13.42 -13.64
C PRO A 390 -1.48 13.95 -15.01
N PRO A 391 -2.27 14.86 -15.59
CA PRO A 391 -1.97 15.46 -16.88
C PRO A 391 -0.75 16.39 -16.79
N ALA A 392 -0.18 16.76 -17.95
CA ALA A 392 1.07 17.49 -18.04
C ALA A 392 1.06 18.81 -17.24
N GLU A 393 -0.10 19.48 -17.17
CA GLU A 393 -0.28 20.74 -16.44
C GLU A 393 -0.08 20.61 -14.93
N LEU A 394 -0.32 19.43 -14.38
CA LEU A 394 -0.12 19.16 -12.96
C LEU A 394 1.29 18.66 -12.64
N LYS A 395 2.08 18.22 -13.63
CA LYS A 395 3.42 17.66 -13.40
C LYS A 395 4.36 18.64 -12.68
N SER A 396 4.22 19.95 -12.92
CA SER A 396 5.03 20.99 -12.23
C SER A 396 4.74 21.10 -10.73
N ARG A 397 3.64 20.52 -10.24
CA ARG A 397 3.26 20.48 -8.83
C ARG A 397 3.72 19.21 -8.14
N LEU A 398 4.23 18.24 -8.90
CA LEU A 398 4.65 16.93 -8.39
C LEU A 398 6.15 16.97 -8.11
N VAL A 399 6.51 16.88 -6.85
CA VAL A 399 7.90 16.93 -6.41
C VAL A 399 8.26 15.56 -5.84
N PRO A 400 9.25 14.86 -6.42
CA PRO A 400 9.73 13.61 -5.85
C PRO A 400 10.38 13.83 -4.48
N ASP A 401 10.21 12.85 -3.60
CA ASP A 401 10.98 12.78 -2.35
C ASP A 401 12.47 12.55 -2.64
N THR A 402 13.30 12.99 -1.71
CA THR A 402 14.73 12.71 -1.70
C THR A 402 15.10 11.95 -0.44
N VAL A 403 16.33 11.41 -0.45
CA VAL A 403 16.85 10.69 0.71
C VAL A 403 17.04 11.63 1.88
N GLU A 404 16.40 11.32 3.01
CA GLU A 404 16.65 12.01 4.27
C GLU A 404 17.93 11.48 4.94
N SER A 405 18.74 12.38 5.50
CA SER A 405 19.85 11.95 6.33
C SER A 405 19.37 11.27 7.63
N PRO A 406 20.11 10.31 8.17
CA PRO A 406 19.75 9.66 9.44
C PRO A 406 19.64 10.64 10.61
N GLU A 407 20.31 11.78 10.55
CA GLU A 407 20.23 12.84 11.54
C GLU A 407 18.87 13.56 11.45
N PHE A 408 18.49 13.95 10.25
CA PHE A 408 17.20 14.60 10.00
C PHE A 408 16.03 13.67 10.34
N SER A 409 16.05 12.42 9.92
CA SER A 409 15.03 11.42 10.24
C SER A 409 14.83 11.28 11.77
N ARG A 410 15.90 11.31 12.57
CA ARG A 410 15.79 11.30 14.04
C ARG A 410 15.13 12.56 14.60
N MET A 411 15.40 13.73 14.01
CA MET A 411 14.74 14.99 14.41
C MET A 411 13.27 14.96 14.04
N LEU A 412 12.96 14.55 12.84
CA LEU A 412 11.60 14.40 12.30
C LEU A 412 10.74 13.47 13.17
N ASN A 413 11.25 12.28 13.50
CA ASN A 413 10.53 11.33 14.35
C ASN A 413 10.24 11.89 15.75
N ARG A 414 11.14 12.69 16.33
CA ARG A 414 10.87 13.39 17.60
C ARG A 414 9.80 14.47 17.45
N THR A 415 9.86 15.23 16.37
CA THR A 415 8.84 16.24 16.04
C THR A 415 7.47 15.58 15.84
N TRP A 416 7.42 14.47 15.09
CA TRP A 416 6.19 13.71 14.89
C TRP A 416 5.59 13.19 16.19
N THR A 417 6.42 12.62 17.07
CA THR A 417 5.99 12.15 18.39
C THR A 417 5.34 13.28 19.21
N ARG A 418 5.93 14.49 19.22
CA ARG A 418 5.33 15.66 19.89
C ARG A 418 3.99 16.06 19.26
N PHE A 419 3.93 16.08 17.93
CA PHE A 419 2.69 16.39 17.21
C PHE A 419 1.59 15.39 17.53
N VAL A 420 1.85 14.09 17.46
CA VAL A 420 0.86 13.03 17.72
C VAL A 420 0.37 13.10 19.15
N SER A 421 1.28 13.30 20.13
CA SER A 421 0.92 13.43 21.55
C SER A 421 0.21 14.74 21.90
N GLY A 422 0.31 15.76 21.05
CA GLY A 422 -0.25 17.10 21.30
C GLY A 422 0.53 17.89 22.34
N SER A 423 1.83 17.61 22.51
CA SER A 423 2.69 18.18 23.55
C SER A 423 3.82 19.03 22.97
#